data_d15bd894cce6ef47658c17664aaea600
#
_entry.id   d15bd894cce6ef47658c17664aaea600
#
_cell.length_a   1.000
_cell.length_b   1.000
_cell.length_c   1.000
_cell.angle_alpha   90.00
_cell.angle_beta   90.00
_cell.angle_gamma   90.00
#
_symmetry.space_group_name_H-M   'P 1'
#
loop_
_entity.id
_entity.type
_entity.pdbx_description
1 polymer ?
#
loop_
_entity_poly.entity_id
_entity_poly.type
_entity_poly.pdbx_seq_one_letter_code
_entity_poly.pdbx_strand_id
1 'polypeptide(L)'
;MCGKLSLPVVLTCALCIVCTAAEKDKPITLDNDPNLVGWWKFDEASGKTAADSSRYGHKGTLKGDLSFEGNSASGRIGKALKLQGGDYYVEITGYKGVTGTRPRTVAAWVKTTIDRGEIISWGEDDYGKMWTFGFIRGRIGVTPKGGYLYINDAVHDNQWHHLAAVVRKAELPNLHDDVKLYKDGTLAEIHDIGLLDLWPIETGSKFDMRIGRGFNGLIDDVRIYDRALSEDEIKALFTLQTGRKEKNDG
;
A
#
# COMPACT_ATOMS: atom_id res chain seq x y z
N MET A 1 74.03 -28.58 50.82
CA MET A 1 73.39 -27.26 50.45
C MET A 1 72.35 -27.55 49.43
N CYS A 2 71.09 -27.50 49.87
CA CYS A 2 69.93 -27.94 49.09
C CYS A 2 69.23 -26.70 48.51
N GLY A 3 69.35 -26.53 47.23
CA GLY A 3 68.64 -25.41 46.54
C GLY A 3 67.23 -25.82 46.18
N LYS A 4 66.25 -25.08 46.69
CA LYS A 4 64.83 -25.25 46.35
C LYS A 4 64.54 -24.56 45.02
N LEU A 5 64.11 -25.31 44.01
CA LEU A 5 63.52 -24.80 42.80
C LEU A 5 62.07 -24.54 43.05
N SER A 6 61.58 -23.30 42.90
CA SER A 6 60.19 -22.92 42.87
C SER A 6 59.71 -22.87 41.40
N LEU A 7 58.73 -23.70 41.08
CA LEU A 7 58.00 -23.62 39.79
C LEU A 7 56.96 -22.47 39.82
N PRO A 8 56.80 -21.67 38.73
CA PRO A 8 55.73 -20.73 38.62
C PRO A 8 54.42 -21.46 38.18
N VAL A 9 53.34 -21.20 38.90
CA VAL A 9 52.01 -21.60 38.51
C VAL A 9 51.53 -20.67 37.40
N VAL A 10 51.35 -21.22 36.22
CA VAL A 10 50.76 -20.51 35.09
C VAL A 10 49.23 -20.65 35.23
N LEU A 11 48.57 -19.55 35.57
CA LEU A 11 47.11 -19.44 35.62
C LEU A 11 46.60 -19.22 34.21
N THR A 12 46.13 -20.24 33.51
CA THR A 12 45.47 -20.13 32.22
C THR A 12 44.04 -19.61 32.42
N CYS A 13 43.84 -18.33 32.10
CA CYS A 13 42.54 -17.70 32.04
C CYS A 13 41.82 -18.20 30.78
N ALA A 14 40.88 -19.13 30.91
CA ALA A 14 40.00 -19.54 29.82
C ALA A 14 39.02 -18.43 29.52
N LEU A 15 39.27 -17.68 28.42
CA LEU A 15 38.39 -16.69 27.90
C LEU A 15 37.17 -17.42 27.27
N CYS A 16 36.05 -17.49 28.00
CA CYS A 16 34.76 -17.92 27.44
C CYS A 16 34.30 -16.87 26.41
N ILE A 17 34.55 -17.11 25.14
CA ILE A 17 33.92 -16.39 24.06
C ILE A 17 32.47 -16.86 24.02
N VAL A 18 31.58 -16.09 24.61
CA VAL A 18 30.13 -16.24 24.39
C VAL A 18 29.87 -15.81 22.95
N CYS A 19 29.81 -16.78 22.06
CA CYS A 19 29.36 -16.58 20.70
C CYS A 19 27.83 -16.32 20.79
N THR A 20 27.46 -15.05 20.90
CA THR A 20 26.06 -14.65 20.68
C THR A 20 25.73 -14.95 19.22
N ALA A 21 24.95 -16.00 18.99
CA ALA A 21 24.38 -16.24 17.68
C ALA A 21 23.64 -14.98 17.28
N ALA A 22 24.14 -14.27 16.26
CA ALA A 22 23.44 -13.17 15.64
C ALA A 22 22.08 -13.72 15.21
N GLU A 23 21.01 -13.16 15.75
CA GLU A 23 19.65 -13.44 15.31
C GLU A 23 19.65 -13.12 13.81
N LYS A 24 19.59 -14.17 12.98
CA LYS A 24 19.56 -14.01 11.52
C LYS A 24 18.33 -13.15 11.23
N ASP A 25 18.53 -11.90 10.83
CA ASP A 25 17.49 -11.00 10.41
C ASP A 25 16.56 -11.77 9.47
N LYS A 26 15.28 -11.85 9.85
CA LYS A 26 14.28 -12.44 8.97
C LYS A 26 14.33 -11.69 7.65
N PRO A 27 14.32 -12.39 6.51
CA PRO A 27 14.34 -11.70 5.22
C PRO A 27 13.18 -10.70 5.18
N ILE A 28 13.47 -9.47 4.80
CA ILE A 28 12.45 -8.43 4.64
C ILE A 28 11.52 -8.90 3.53
N THR A 29 10.26 -9.09 3.88
CA THR A 29 9.17 -9.38 2.94
C THR A 29 8.32 -8.13 2.79
N LEU A 30 7.53 -8.04 1.73
CA LEU A 30 6.64 -6.89 1.51
C LEU A 30 5.61 -6.71 2.64
N ASP A 31 5.26 -7.79 3.35
CA ASP A 31 4.33 -7.76 4.49
C ASP A 31 4.96 -7.20 5.78
N ASN A 32 6.28 -7.25 5.93
CA ASN A 32 7.02 -6.73 7.09
C ASN A 32 8.00 -5.59 6.72
N ASP A 33 7.88 -5.04 5.52
CA ASP A 33 8.69 -3.92 5.08
C ASP A 33 8.51 -2.72 6.04
N PRO A 34 9.63 -2.13 6.53
CA PRO A 34 9.56 -0.93 7.37
C PRO A 34 8.86 0.26 6.71
N ASN A 35 8.84 0.29 5.40
CA ASN A 35 8.18 1.33 4.62
C ASN A 35 6.71 1.02 4.28
N LEU A 36 6.15 -0.13 4.73
CA LEU A 36 4.72 -0.39 4.66
C LEU A 36 4.03 0.44 5.74
N VAL A 37 3.51 1.60 5.36
CA VAL A 37 2.94 2.61 6.27
C VAL A 37 1.43 2.51 6.45
N GLY A 38 0.76 1.62 5.74
CA GLY A 38 -0.65 1.31 5.93
C GLY A 38 -1.04 0.04 5.17
N TRP A 39 -1.85 -0.81 5.82
CA TRP A 39 -2.33 -2.07 5.23
C TRP A 39 -3.69 -2.48 5.77
N TRP A 40 -4.75 -2.30 5.00
CA TRP A 40 -6.14 -2.63 5.35
C TRP A 40 -6.60 -3.83 4.54
N LYS A 41 -6.84 -4.96 5.25
CA LYS A 41 -7.24 -6.24 4.67
C LYS A 41 -8.74 -6.38 4.51
N PHE A 42 -9.52 -5.65 5.30
CA PHE A 42 -10.99 -5.74 5.34
C PHE A 42 -11.54 -7.13 5.71
N ASP A 43 -10.79 -7.88 6.53
CA ASP A 43 -11.14 -9.22 6.99
C ASP A 43 -12.02 -9.22 8.25
N GLU A 44 -12.39 -8.05 8.76
CA GLU A 44 -13.16 -7.90 9.99
C GLU A 44 -14.54 -8.59 9.89
N ALA A 45 -14.96 -9.19 11.00
CA ALA A 45 -16.24 -9.87 11.07
C ALA A 45 -17.41 -8.92 11.37
N SER A 46 -17.13 -7.80 12.08
CA SER A 46 -18.15 -6.90 12.61
C SER A 46 -17.63 -5.50 12.92
N GLY A 47 -18.54 -4.55 13.12
CA GLY A 47 -18.25 -3.19 13.55
C GLY A 47 -17.91 -2.26 12.38
N LYS A 48 -17.36 -1.09 12.73
CA LYS A 48 -17.03 -0.01 11.78
C LYS A 48 -15.54 0.31 11.71
N THR A 49 -14.68 -0.49 12.33
CA THR A 49 -13.24 -0.23 12.40
C THR A 49 -12.49 -1.16 11.45
N ALA A 50 -11.85 -0.60 10.43
CA ALA A 50 -10.90 -1.29 9.58
C ALA A 50 -9.51 -1.26 10.25
N ALA A 51 -8.98 -2.42 10.60
CA ALA A 51 -7.67 -2.55 11.23
C ALA A 51 -6.55 -2.27 10.22
N ASP A 52 -5.52 -1.58 10.66
CA ASP A 52 -4.26 -1.46 9.93
C ASP A 52 -3.32 -2.61 10.36
N SER A 53 -2.96 -3.45 9.43
CA SER A 53 -2.04 -4.59 9.62
C SER A 53 -0.57 -4.20 9.48
N SER A 54 -0.27 -2.94 9.17
CA SER A 54 1.09 -2.40 9.25
C SER A 54 1.50 -2.19 10.71
N ARG A 55 2.79 -1.88 10.93
CA ARG A 55 3.28 -1.55 12.29
C ARG A 55 2.80 -0.19 12.82
N TYR A 56 2.18 0.66 11.98
CA TYR A 56 1.85 2.04 12.33
C TYR A 56 0.46 2.19 12.95
N GLY A 57 -0.45 1.23 12.73
CA GLY A 57 -1.74 1.17 13.40
C GLY A 57 -2.72 2.27 13.00
N HIS A 58 -2.68 2.74 11.75
CA HIS A 58 -3.58 3.75 11.19
C HIS A 58 -4.97 3.15 10.92
N LYS A 59 -5.78 2.99 11.96
CA LYS A 59 -7.12 2.41 11.87
C LYS A 59 -8.04 3.27 11.02
N GLY A 60 -8.85 2.60 10.18
CA GLY A 60 -9.91 3.23 9.42
C GLY A 60 -11.26 3.15 10.12
N THR A 61 -12.13 4.11 9.84
CA THR A 61 -13.52 4.14 10.27
C THR A 61 -14.44 4.13 9.06
N LEU A 62 -15.34 3.17 8.98
CA LEU A 62 -16.37 3.08 7.94
C LEU A 62 -17.36 4.23 8.10
N LYS A 63 -17.57 5.02 7.05
CA LYS A 63 -18.47 6.18 7.00
C LYS A 63 -19.79 5.84 6.31
N GLY A 64 -20.81 6.62 6.64
CA GLY A 64 -22.19 6.34 6.24
C GLY A 64 -22.74 5.18 7.06
N ASP A 65 -23.67 4.42 6.44
CA ASP A 65 -24.30 3.25 7.08
C ASP A 65 -23.50 1.95 6.87
N LEU A 66 -22.19 2.06 6.52
CA LEU A 66 -21.34 0.90 6.37
C LEU A 66 -21.06 0.23 7.72
N SER A 67 -21.09 -1.09 7.71
CA SER A 67 -20.55 -1.95 8.77
C SER A 67 -20.01 -3.24 8.16
N PHE A 68 -19.08 -3.90 8.83
CA PHE A 68 -18.56 -5.16 8.32
C PHE A 68 -19.60 -6.28 8.31
N GLU A 69 -20.60 -6.26 9.19
CA GLU A 69 -21.72 -7.22 9.16
C GLU A 69 -22.55 -7.08 7.87
N GLY A 70 -22.80 -5.86 7.42
CA GLY A 70 -23.66 -5.59 6.26
C GLY A 70 -22.91 -5.50 4.93
N ASN A 71 -21.60 -5.21 4.98
CA ASN A 71 -20.82 -4.84 3.81
C ASN A 71 -19.56 -5.69 3.58
N SER A 72 -19.40 -6.82 4.29
CA SER A 72 -18.38 -7.81 3.94
C SER A 72 -18.84 -8.72 2.82
N ALA A 73 -17.92 -9.07 1.93
CA ALA A 73 -18.10 -10.04 0.87
C ALA A 73 -16.88 -10.97 0.79
N SER A 74 -16.94 -12.03 -0.01
CA SER A 74 -15.76 -12.84 -0.34
C SER A 74 -14.74 -12.00 -1.09
N GLY A 75 -13.55 -11.88 -0.56
CA GLY A 75 -12.46 -11.11 -1.10
C GLY A 75 -11.62 -11.85 -2.14
N ARG A 76 -10.60 -11.19 -2.63
CA ARG A 76 -9.51 -11.83 -3.36
C ARG A 76 -8.66 -12.66 -2.40
N ILE A 77 -8.47 -12.11 -1.17
CA ILE A 77 -7.79 -12.75 -0.05
C ILE A 77 -8.73 -12.62 1.16
N GLY A 78 -9.24 -13.72 1.72
CA GLY A 78 -10.17 -13.64 2.84
C GLY A 78 -11.46 -12.90 2.48
N LYS A 79 -11.70 -11.74 3.10
CA LYS A 79 -12.87 -10.89 2.88
C LYS A 79 -12.49 -9.61 2.14
N ALA A 80 -13.51 -8.91 1.66
CA ALA A 80 -13.42 -7.60 1.04
C ALA A 80 -14.51 -6.68 1.54
N LEU A 81 -14.28 -5.37 1.50
CA LEU A 81 -15.30 -4.36 1.77
C LEU A 81 -16.10 -4.08 0.50
N LYS A 82 -17.43 -4.24 0.60
CA LYS A 82 -18.38 -3.86 -0.44
C LYS A 82 -18.81 -2.40 -0.26
N LEU A 83 -18.52 -1.58 -1.25
CA LEU A 83 -18.87 -0.18 -1.32
C LEU A 83 -20.00 0.05 -2.35
N GLN A 84 -20.81 1.08 -2.14
CA GLN A 84 -22.03 1.36 -2.95
C GLN A 84 -21.98 2.74 -3.63
N GLY A 85 -20.78 3.36 -3.65
CA GLY A 85 -20.63 4.73 -4.17
C GLY A 85 -21.08 5.81 -3.17
N GLY A 86 -21.18 7.07 -3.64
CA GLY A 86 -21.60 8.18 -2.79
C GLY A 86 -20.68 8.44 -1.61
N ASP A 87 -21.26 8.67 -0.44
CA ASP A 87 -20.53 9.00 0.81
C ASP A 87 -20.21 7.76 1.65
N TYR A 88 -20.17 6.59 1.03
CA TYR A 88 -19.74 5.33 1.63
C TYR A 88 -18.24 5.13 1.37
N TYR A 89 -17.40 5.27 2.40
CA TYR A 89 -15.94 5.14 2.30
C TYR A 89 -15.33 4.80 3.67
N VAL A 90 -14.04 4.53 3.69
CA VAL A 90 -13.27 4.39 4.93
C VAL A 90 -12.42 5.63 5.12
N GLU A 91 -12.52 6.29 6.29
CA GLU A 91 -11.66 7.41 6.67
C GLU A 91 -10.59 6.98 7.64
N ILE A 92 -9.35 7.32 7.34
CA ILE A 92 -8.20 7.04 8.22
C ILE A 92 -7.90 8.32 9.00
N THR A 93 -8.68 8.54 10.05
CA THR A 93 -8.65 9.78 10.83
C THR A 93 -7.27 10.06 11.43
N GLY A 94 -6.75 11.27 11.20
CA GLY A 94 -5.43 11.70 11.65
C GLY A 94 -4.27 11.26 10.77
N TYR A 95 -4.47 10.39 9.78
CA TYR A 95 -3.43 9.99 8.84
C TYR A 95 -3.58 10.73 7.51
N LYS A 96 -2.54 11.45 7.11
CA LYS A 96 -2.52 12.32 5.92
C LYS A 96 -1.87 11.64 4.70
N GLY A 97 -1.64 10.32 4.77
CA GLY A 97 -0.93 9.59 3.72
C GLY A 97 0.53 10.00 3.57
N VAL A 98 1.12 9.74 2.42
CA VAL A 98 2.48 10.16 2.07
C VAL A 98 2.41 11.57 1.48
N THR A 99 2.89 12.58 2.21
CA THR A 99 2.80 14.00 1.84
C THR A 99 4.07 14.53 1.18
N GLY A 100 3.97 15.71 0.56
CA GLY A 100 5.07 16.36 -0.17
C GLY A 100 5.46 15.59 -1.42
N THR A 101 6.74 15.70 -1.78
CA THR A 101 7.33 15.08 -2.96
C THR A 101 7.86 13.66 -2.72
N ARG A 102 7.59 13.09 -1.53
CA ARG A 102 8.13 11.78 -1.14
C ARG A 102 7.68 10.67 -2.11
N PRO A 103 8.58 9.71 -2.41
CA PRO A 103 8.21 8.53 -3.19
C PRO A 103 7.14 7.72 -2.46
N ARG A 104 6.32 7.01 -3.22
CA ARG A 104 5.24 6.20 -2.65
C ARG A 104 4.79 5.11 -3.58
N THR A 105 4.21 4.09 -3.01
CA THR A 105 3.47 3.06 -3.74
C THR A 105 2.13 2.86 -3.07
N VAL A 106 1.08 2.81 -3.87
CA VAL A 106 -0.27 2.42 -3.45
C VAL A 106 -0.65 1.19 -4.23
N ALA A 107 -1.19 0.18 -3.58
CA ALA A 107 -1.69 -1.02 -4.22
C ALA A 107 -3.01 -1.46 -3.59
N ALA A 108 -3.90 -2.05 -4.39
CA ALA A 108 -5.17 -2.59 -3.93
C ALA A 108 -5.70 -3.65 -4.89
N TRP A 109 -6.51 -4.58 -4.38
CA TRP A 109 -7.38 -5.41 -5.19
C TRP A 109 -8.74 -4.75 -5.32
N VAL A 110 -9.28 -4.71 -6.53
CA VAL A 110 -10.62 -4.17 -6.80
C VAL A 110 -11.41 -5.10 -7.70
N LYS A 111 -12.75 -5.08 -7.52
CA LYS A 111 -13.69 -5.76 -8.41
C LYS A 111 -14.94 -4.89 -8.56
N THR A 112 -15.23 -4.45 -9.78
CA THR A 112 -16.34 -3.53 -10.05
C THR A 112 -16.90 -3.71 -11.46
N THR A 113 -18.14 -3.25 -11.66
CA THR A 113 -18.75 -3.04 -12.97
C THR A 113 -18.92 -1.56 -13.30
N ILE A 114 -18.47 -0.67 -12.40
CA ILE A 114 -18.69 0.77 -12.49
C ILE A 114 -17.34 1.46 -12.65
N ASP A 115 -17.23 2.35 -13.59
CA ASP A 115 -16.03 3.06 -14.00
C ASP A 115 -15.84 4.42 -13.31
N ARG A 116 -16.16 4.50 -12.01
CA ARG A 116 -16.08 5.74 -11.22
C ARG A 116 -15.66 5.48 -9.78
N GLY A 117 -15.19 6.55 -9.12
CA GLY A 117 -14.83 6.57 -7.72
C GLY A 117 -13.33 6.43 -7.46
N GLU A 118 -12.96 6.75 -6.26
CA GLU A 118 -11.59 6.73 -5.77
C GLU A 118 -11.30 5.37 -5.12
N ILE A 119 -10.17 4.75 -5.44
CA ILE A 119 -9.66 3.62 -4.66
C ILE A 119 -9.09 4.18 -3.36
N ILE A 120 -8.29 5.25 -3.46
CA ILE A 120 -7.72 5.92 -2.31
C ILE A 120 -7.40 7.39 -2.65
N SER A 121 -7.57 8.28 -1.67
CA SER A 121 -7.24 9.69 -1.82
C SER A 121 -6.81 10.35 -0.52
N TRP A 122 -5.95 11.36 -0.61
CA TRP A 122 -5.55 12.25 0.48
C TRP A 122 -4.91 13.53 -0.09
N GLY A 123 -4.59 14.49 0.79
CA GLY A 123 -3.89 15.70 0.39
C GLY A 123 -4.68 16.97 0.66
N GLU A 124 -4.64 17.90 -0.27
CA GLU A 124 -5.31 19.19 -0.20
C GLU A 124 -5.99 19.51 -1.54
N ASP A 125 -7.16 20.13 -1.49
CA ASP A 125 -7.93 20.46 -2.71
C ASP A 125 -7.34 21.67 -3.45
N ASP A 126 -6.08 21.53 -3.87
CA ASP A 126 -5.33 22.51 -4.64
C ASP A 126 -4.46 21.82 -5.70
N TYR A 127 -4.03 22.56 -6.72
CA TYR A 127 -3.25 22.03 -7.83
C TYR A 127 -1.91 21.46 -7.38
N GLY A 128 -1.60 20.23 -7.82
CA GLY A 128 -0.41 19.47 -7.42
C GLY A 128 -0.47 18.90 -5.99
N LYS A 129 -1.45 19.31 -5.16
CA LYS A 129 -1.48 18.97 -3.73
C LYS A 129 -2.47 17.87 -3.35
N MET A 130 -3.26 17.37 -4.28
CA MET A 130 -4.11 16.20 -4.08
C MET A 130 -3.35 14.94 -4.53
N TRP A 131 -3.64 13.83 -3.90
CA TRP A 131 -3.32 12.50 -4.42
C TRP A 131 -4.62 11.71 -4.52
N THR A 132 -5.02 11.39 -5.72
CA THR A 132 -6.16 10.51 -5.99
C THR A 132 -5.70 9.39 -6.91
N PHE A 133 -5.90 8.15 -6.47
CA PHE A 133 -5.74 6.95 -7.27
C PHE A 133 -7.12 6.28 -7.39
N GLY A 134 -7.62 6.13 -8.61
CA GLY A 134 -8.96 5.62 -8.88
C GLY A 134 -9.38 5.83 -10.32
N PHE A 135 -10.69 5.89 -10.57
CA PHE A 135 -11.21 6.12 -11.90
C PHE A 135 -11.11 7.59 -12.31
N ILE A 136 -10.44 7.83 -13.42
CA ILE A 136 -10.29 9.11 -14.09
C ILE A 136 -10.80 8.92 -15.52
N ARG A 137 -11.86 9.64 -15.90
CA ARG A 137 -12.50 9.51 -17.21
C ARG A 137 -12.86 8.04 -17.58
N GLY A 138 -13.33 7.26 -16.57
CA GLY A 138 -13.72 5.88 -16.77
C GLY A 138 -12.58 4.86 -16.79
N ARG A 139 -11.33 5.27 -16.51
CA ARG A 139 -10.13 4.41 -16.50
C ARG A 139 -9.34 4.59 -15.21
N ILE A 140 -8.62 3.57 -14.81
CA ILE A 140 -7.78 3.64 -13.60
C ILE A 140 -6.56 4.52 -13.85
N GLY A 141 -6.33 5.43 -12.92
CA GLY A 141 -5.22 6.36 -13.01
C GLY A 141 -4.97 7.14 -11.73
N VAL A 142 -4.12 8.13 -11.83
CA VAL A 142 -3.79 9.08 -10.77
C VAL A 142 -3.98 10.52 -11.22
N THR A 143 -4.34 11.38 -10.27
CA THR A 143 -4.34 12.83 -10.44
C THR A 143 -3.86 13.53 -9.18
N PRO A 144 -2.92 14.47 -9.28
CA PRO A 144 -2.55 15.37 -8.18
C PRO A 144 -3.44 16.62 -8.13
N LYS A 145 -4.56 16.65 -8.88
CA LYS A 145 -5.33 17.84 -9.27
C LYS A 145 -4.52 18.77 -10.18
N GLY A 146 -5.04 19.07 -11.36
CA GLY A 146 -4.37 19.89 -12.39
C GLY A 146 -3.64 19.10 -13.48
N GLY A 147 -3.67 17.78 -13.42
CA GLY A 147 -3.19 16.83 -14.42
C GLY A 147 -3.73 15.46 -14.15
N TYR A 148 -3.53 14.52 -15.04
CA TYR A 148 -3.92 13.13 -14.86
C TYR A 148 -3.07 12.18 -15.69
N LEU A 149 -3.01 10.95 -15.28
CA LEU A 149 -2.40 9.81 -15.96
C LEU A 149 -3.32 8.60 -15.76
N TYR A 150 -3.72 7.90 -16.82
CA TYR A 150 -4.53 6.69 -16.69
C TYR A 150 -4.19 5.62 -17.72
N ILE A 151 -4.46 4.35 -17.35
CA ILE A 151 -4.12 3.18 -18.15
C ILE A 151 -5.07 2.99 -19.33
N ASN A 152 -4.60 2.25 -20.35
CA ASN A 152 -5.41 1.90 -21.52
C ASN A 152 -6.50 0.86 -21.17
N ASP A 153 -6.19 -0.12 -20.34
CA ASP A 153 -7.08 -1.23 -20.02
C ASP A 153 -8.32 -0.81 -19.21
N ALA A 154 -9.46 -1.37 -19.54
CA ALA A 154 -10.63 -1.34 -18.68
C ALA A 154 -10.47 -2.32 -17.51
N VAL A 155 -11.01 -1.96 -16.33
CA VAL A 155 -10.99 -2.81 -15.11
C VAL A 155 -12.39 -2.94 -14.46
N HIS A 156 -13.44 -2.52 -15.17
CA HIS A 156 -14.84 -2.60 -14.71
C HIS A 156 -15.62 -3.78 -15.34
N ASP A 157 -14.93 -4.92 -15.46
CA ASP A 157 -15.42 -6.15 -16.10
C ASP A 157 -15.96 -7.19 -15.09
N ASN A 158 -16.13 -6.78 -13.80
CA ASN A 158 -16.53 -7.66 -12.72
C ASN A 158 -15.53 -8.78 -12.39
N GLN A 159 -14.24 -8.60 -12.74
CA GLN A 159 -13.16 -9.48 -12.31
C GLN A 159 -12.31 -8.80 -11.23
N TRP A 160 -11.54 -9.60 -10.49
CA TRP A 160 -10.57 -9.06 -9.55
C TRP A 160 -9.31 -8.60 -10.30
N HIS A 161 -8.95 -7.33 -10.10
CA HIS A 161 -7.71 -6.76 -10.60
C HIS A 161 -6.84 -6.24 -9.46
N HIS A 162 -5.56 -6.55 -9.50
CA HIS A 162 -4.55 -5.92 -8.66
C HIS A 162 -4.06 -4.65 -9.36
N LEU A 163 -4.25 -3.52 -8.73
CA LEU A 163 -3.89 -2.22 -9.27
C LEU A 163 -2.84 -1.57 -8.38
N ALA A 164 -1.80 -0.98 -8.99
CA ALA A 164 -0.83 -0.22 -8.23
C ALA A 164 -0.39 1.05 -8.96
N ALA A 165 -0.07 2.09 -8.16
CA ALA A 165 0.51 3.34 -8.60
C ALA A 165 1.80 3.59 -7.83
N VAL A 166 2.90 3.84 -8.55
CA VAL A 166 4.23 4.06 -7.99
C VAL A 166 4.71 5.44 -8.39
N VAL A 167 5.08 6.28 -7.40
CA VAL A 167 5.79 7.54 -7.61
C VAL A 167 7.24 7.32 -7.21
N ARG A 168 8.17 7.47 -8.14
CA ARG A 168 9.60 7.34 -7.86
C ARG A 168 10.14 8.58 -7.13
N LYS A 169 11.31 8.44 -6.53
CA LYS A 169 12.01 9.56 -5.88
C LYS A 169 12.49 10.56 -6.93
N ALA A 170 12.03 11.80 -6.82
CA ALA A 170 12.49 12.96 -7.57
C ALA A 170 12.41 14.21 -6.68
N GLU A 171 13.08 15.28 -7.04
CA GLU A 171 13.00 16.56 -6.32
C GLU A 171 11.62 17.19 -6.50
N LEU A 172 11.15 17.24 -7.74
CA LEU A 172 9.81 17.71 -8.14
C LEU A 172 9.17 16.64 -9.02
N PRO A 173 8.62 15.56 -8.44
CA PRO A 173 8.04 14.48 -9.21
C PRO A 173 6.85 14.96 -10.04
N ASN A 174 6.75 14.48 -11.27
CA ASN A 174 5.64 14.77 -12.18
C ASN A 174 4.97 13.49 -12.67
N LEU A 175 3.81 13.63 -13.31
CA LEU A 175 3.05 12.48 -13.79
C LEU A 175 3.73 11.72 -14.92
N HIS A 176 4.43 12.43 -15.81
CA HIS A 176 5.02 11.85 -17.01
C HIS A 176 6.25 10.99 -16.70
N ASP A 177 7.21 11.56 -15.96
CA ASP A 177 8.50 10.92 -15.74
C ASP A 177 8.54 10.02 -14.52
N ASP A 178 7.71 10.33 -13.50
CA ASP A 178 7.92 9.80 -12.14
C ASP A 178 6.81 8.89 -11.66
N VAL A 179 5.71 8.73 -12.46
CA VAL A 179 4.60 7.85 -12.08
C VAL A 179 4.51 6.65 -13.02
N LYS A 180 4.42 5.46 -12.43
CA LYS A 180 4.13 4.20 -13.13
C LYS A 180 2.84 3.60 -12.60
N LEU A 181 2.01 3.10 -13.49
CA LEU A 181 0.77 2.37 -13.16
C LEU A 181 0.93 0.91 -13.53
N TYR A 182 0.37 0.05 -12.69
CA TYR A 182 0.44 -1.41 -12.87
C TYR A 182 -0.95 -2.03 -12.78
N LYS A 183 -1.18 -3.01 -13.62
CA LYS A 183 -2.36 -3.89 -13.58
C LYS A 183 -1.91 -5.34 -13.54
N ASP A 184 -2.43 -6.09 -12.59
CA ASP A 184 -2.20 -7.54 -12.43
C ASP A 184 -0.71 -7.91 -12.43
N GLY A 185 0.08 -7.12 -11.70
CA GLY A 185 1.52 -7.30 -11.51
C GLY A 185 2.39 -6.86 -12.68
N THR A 186 1.83 -6.30 -13.74
CA THR A 186 2.54 -5.85 -14.96
C THR A 186 2.44 -4.35 -15.14
N LEU A 187 3.50 -3.71 -15.67
CA LEU A 187 3.46 -2.31 -16.06
C LEU A 187 2.37 -2.11 -17.12
N ALA A 188 1.45 -1.20 -16.85
CA ALA A 188 0.31 -0.94 -17.72
C ALA A 188 0.69 0.05 -18.85
N GLU A 189 0.08 -0.13 -20.01
CA GLU A 189 0.14 0.86 -21.08
C GLU A 189 -0.70 2.08 -20.70
N ILE A 190 -0.14 3.26 -20.89
CA ILE A 190 -0.82 4.53 -20.60
C ILE A 190 -1.70 4.91 -21.79
N HIS A 191 -2.98 5.18 -21.51
CA HIS A 191 -3.94 5.61 -22.53
C HIS A 191 -3.81 7.10 -22.80
N ASP A 192 -3.77 7.91 -21.76
CA ASP A 192 -3.69 9.36 -21.89
C ASP A 192 -3.04 10.00 -20.67
N ILE A 193 -2.37 11.11 -20.91
CA ILE A 193 -1.71 11.95 -19.93
C ILE A 193 -2.08 13.41 -20.21
N GLY A 194 -2.77 14.06 -19.28
CA GLY A 194 -3.23 15.43 -19.46
C GLY A 194 -2.55 16.43 -18.55
N LEU A 195 -2.13 17.56 -19.13
CA LEU A 195 -1.57 18.72 -18.42
C LEU A 195 -0.39 18.39 -17.49
N LEU A 196 0.61 17.68 -18.02
CA LEU A 196 1.60 16.92 -17.29
C LEU A 196 2.53 17.73 -16.42
N ASP A 197 3.10 18.77 -16.98
CA ASP A 197 4.26 19.44 -16.41
C ASP A 197 3.92 20.76 -15.72
N LEU A 198 2.63 21.11 -15.65
CA LEU A 198 2.21 22.36 -15.02
C LEU A 198 2.28 22.31 -13.49
N TRP A 199 2.12 21.10 -12.92
CA TRP A 199 2.00 20.93 -11.47
C TRP A 199 2.78 19.70 -11.00
N PRO A 200 3.87 19.90 -10.26
CA PRO A 200 4.55 18.78 -9.60
C PRO A 200 3.64 18.12 -8.58
N ILE A 201 3.93 16.87 -8.26
CA ILE A 201 3.24 16.12 -7.20
C ILE A 201 3.83 16.54 -5.85
N GLU A 202 3.18 17.50 -5.20
CA GLU A 202 3.55 18.03 -3.88
C GLU A 202 2.36 17.88 -2.92
N THR A 203 2.04 16.64 -2.57
CA THR A 203 0.80 16.29 -1.87
C THR A 203 0.70 17.00 -0.52
N GLY A 204 -0.37 17.76 -0.33
CA GLY A 204 -0.66 18.48 0.91
C GLY A 204 -1.07 17.57 2.08
N SER A 205 -1.33 18.19 3.24
CA SER A 205 -1.66 17.46 4.47
C SER A 205 -2.97 17.90 5.13
N LYS A 206 -3.87 18.52 4.38
CA LYS A 206 -5.12 19.08 4.92
C LYS A 206 -6.15 18.00 5.23
N PHE A 207 -6.44 17.12 4.27
CA PHE A 207 -7.46 16.09 4.43
C PHE A 207 -6.87 14.79 4.94
N ASP A 208 -7.67 14.10 5.75
CA ASP A 208 -7.39 12.72 6.15
C ASP A 208 -7.53 11.80 4.94
N MET A 209 -6.79 10.70 4.99
CA MET A 209 -6.83 9.71 3.93
C MET A 209 -8.17 8.98 3.89
N ARG A 210 -8.66 8.71 2.68
CA ARG A 210 -9.91 8.01 2.41
C ARG A 210 -9.69 6.86 1.45
N ILE A 211 -10.41 5.75 1.70
CA ILE A 211 -10.44 4.58 0.83
C ILE A 211 -11.85 4.39 0.32
N GLY A 212 -12.02 4.30 -1.00
CA GLY A 212 -13.27 3.91 -1.64
C GLY A 212 -14.30 5.01 -1.80
N ARG A 213 -13.95 6.30 -1.71
CA ARG A 213 -14.91 7.39 -1.85
C ARG A 213 -15.52 7.43 -3.26
N GLY A 214 -16.86 7.34 -3.32
CA GLY A 214 -17.59 7.29 -4.59
C GLY A 214 -17.41 6.01 -5.39
N PHE A 215 -16.60 5.05 -4.90
CA PHE A 215 -16.38 3.76 -5.54
C PHE A 215 -17.58 2.82 -5.31
N ASN A 216 -17.94 2.07 -6.34
CA ASN A 216 -19.00 1.05 -6.26
C ASN A 216 -18.44 -0.30 -6.69
N GLY A 217 -18.33 -1.23 -5.75
CA GLY A 217 -17.70 -2.53 -5.97
C GLY A 217 -17.07 -3.09 -4.71
N LEU A 218 -16.10 -3.98 -4.88
CA LEU A 218 -15.33 -4.60 -3.81
C LEU A 218 -13.91 -4.03 -3.81
N ILE A 219 -13.41 -3.70 -2.62
CA ILE A 219 -12.02 -3.31 -2.39
C ILE A 219 -11.43 -4.25 -1.34
N ASP A 220 -10.19 -4.71 -1.57
CA ASP A 220 -9.49 -5.65 -0.71
C ASP A 220 -7.99 -5.34 -0.68
N ASP A 221 -7.33 -5.71 0.43
CA ASP A 221 -5.88 -5.69 0.64
C ASP A 221 -5.20 -4.36 0.19
N VAL A 222 -5.71 -3.23 0.68
CA VAL A 222 -5.18 -1.90 0.37
C VAL A 222 -3.87 -1.66 1.10
N ARG A 223 -2.79 -1.34 0.37
CA ARG A 223 -1.44 -1.12 0.89
C ARG A 223 -0.86 0.21 0.48
N ILE A 224 -0.10 0.82 1.38
CA ILE A 224 0.68 2.04 1.11
C ILE A 224 2.11 1.82 1.60
N TYR A 225 3.06 2.10 0.73
CA TYR A 225 4.47 2.19 1.05
C TYR A 225 4.95 3.63 0.86
N ASP A 226 5.79 4.15 1.77
CA ASP A 226 6.45 5.45 1.63
C ASP A 226 7.77 5.36 0.86
N ARG A 227 7.85 4.40 -0.03
CA ARG A 227 8.89 4.20 -1.03
C ARG A 227 8.31 3.74 -2.37
N ALA A 228 9.06 3.93 -3.44
CA ALA A 228 8.76 3.30 -4.72
C ALA A 228 9.11 1.80 -4.64
N LEU A 229 8.14 0.94 -4.95
CA LEU A 229 8.38 -0.48 -5.18
C LEU A 229 8.93 -0.69 -6.60
N SER A 230 9.81 -1.67 -6.76
CA SER A 230 10.27 -2.13 -8.07
C SER A 230 9.18 -2.93 -8.80
N GLU A 231 9.38 -3.16 -10.09
CA GLU A 231 8.47 -3.99 -10.91
C GLU A 231 8.38 -5.42 -10.39
N ASP A 232 9.52 -5.99 -9.95
CA ASP A 232 9.55 -7.32 -9.35
C ASP A 232 8.80 -7.39 -8.02
N GLU A 233 8.87 -6.31 -7.21
CA GLU A 233 8.11 -6.22 -5.95
C GLU A 233 6.61 -6.08 -6.21
N ILE A 234 6.18 -5.31 -7.21
CA ILE A 234 4.77 -5.23 -7.62
C ILE A 234 4.27 -6.59 -8.13
N LYS A 235 5.07 -7.27 -8.95
CA LYS A 235 4.77 -8.62 -9.42
C LYS A 235 4.70 -9.62 -8.26
N ALA A 236 5.60 -9.50 -7.28
CA ALA A 236 5.57 -10.33 -6.08
C ALA A 236 4.30 -10.09 -5.25
N LEU A 237 3.86 -8.82 -5.05
CA LEU A 237 2.59 -8.52 -4.39
C LEU A 237 1.42 -9.23 -5.06
N PHE A 238 1.30 -9.12 -6.37
CA PHE A 238 0.27 -9.81 -7.14
C PHE A 238 0.33 -11.33 -6.99
N THR A 239 1.53 -11.93 -7.13
CA THR A 239 1.74 -13.38 -7.12
C THR A 239 1.56 -13.99 -5.73
N LEU A 240 2.10 -13.37 -4.67
CA LEU A 240 1.97 -13.84 -3.29
C LEU A 240 0.50 -13.88 -2.85
N GLN A 241 -0.28 -12.94 -3.31
CA GLN A 241 -1.69 -12.83 -3.00
C GLN A 241 -2.55 -13.82 -3.83
N THR A 242 -2.13 -14.18 -5.05
CA THR A 242 -2.80 -15.21 -5.84
C THR A 242 -2.52 -16.62 -5.31
N GLY A 243 -1.31 -16.90 -4.84
CA GLY A 243 -0.91 -18.21 -4.30
C GLY A 243 -1.52 -18.56 -2.93
N ARG A 244 -2.05 -17.60 -2.19
CA ARG A 244 -2.76 -17.86 -0.92
C ARG A 244 -4.12 -18.55 -1.11
N LYS A 245 -4.77 -18.35 -2.26
CA LYS A 245 -6.06 -18.97 -2.56
C LYS A 245 -5.98 -20.48 -2.81
N GLU A 246 -4.90 -20.96 -3.40
CA GLU A 246 -4.74 -22.38 -3.74
C GLU A 246 -4.52 -23.30 -2.53
N LYS A 247 -4.15 -22.74 -1.36
CA LYS A 247 -3.92 -23.51 -0.12
C LYS A 247 -5.14 -23.68 0.78
N ASN A 248 -6.20 -22.88 0.58
CA ASN A 248 -7.39 -22.90 1.43
C ASN A 248 -8.59 -23.64 0.83
N ASP A 249 -8.48 -24.11 -0.42
CA ASP A 249 -9.53 -24.85 -1.13
C ASP A 249 -9.21 -26.36 -1.24
N GLY A 250 -8.29 -26.88 -0.40
CA GLY A 250 -7.90 -28.30 -0.34
C GLY A 250 -8.42 -28.99 0.93
#